data_611d38cd64fda55e884d5472e03c9640
#
_entry.id   611d38cd64fda55e884d5472e03c9640
#
_cell.length_a   1.000
_cell.length_b   1.000
_cell.length_c   1.000
_cell.angle_alpha   90.00
_cell.angle_beta   90.00
_cell.angle_gamma   90.00
#
_symmetry.space_group_name_H-M   'P 1'
#
loop_
_entity.id
_entity.type
_entity.pdbx_description
1 polymer ?
#
loop_
_entity_poly.entity_id
_entity_poly.type
_entity_poly.pdbx_seq_one_letter_code
_entity_poly.pdbx_strand_id
1 'polypeptide(L)'
;MIAIFLNGLKSNRLGESAAAKLMKKDKFLYPNADIYDLPLYGNQFIPLGIKTTLQERVKIAAAFDSYCNGGSILHANIEAPFNNFEQAWDMVHYIADQGVTYFAFNTKIQACAKNHAFYGDVCPICGGPVETEYTRIVGFYTPVRTYSKERKAEYQMREWAPVNE
;
A
#
# COMPACT_ATOMS: atom_id res chain seq x y z
N MET A 1 -13.67 10.43 4.06
CA MET A 1 -14.54 9.33 3.60
C MET A 1 -14.63 9.18 2.08
N ILE A 2 -14.19 10.13 1.27
CA ILE A 2 -14.28 10.09 -0.22
C ILE A 2 -13.07 9.39 -0.87
N ALA A 3 -11.93 9.31 -0.20
CA ALA A 3 -10.72 8.68 -0.74
C ALA A 3 -10.85 7.17 -1.00
N ILE A 4 -11.77 6.49 -0.33
CA ILE A 4 -11.97 5.04 -0.40
C ILE A 4 -12.45 4.56 -1.79
N PHE A 5 -13.20 5.40 -2.51
CA PHE A 5 -13.81 5.02 -3.78
C PHE A 5 -12.94 5.27 -5.03
N LEU A 6 -11.81 5.94 -4.91
CA LEU A 6 -11.10 6.45 -6.08
C LEU A 6 -10.05 5.51 -6.68
N ASN A 7 -9.67 4.45 -5.98
CA ASN A 7 -8.72 3.46 -6.51
C ASN A 7 -9.30 2.62 -7.67
N GLY A 8 -10.61 2.53 -7.79
CA GLY A 8 -11.28 1.82 -8.89
C GLY A 8 -11.52 2.68 -10.15
N LEU A 9 -11.36 3.99 -10.04
CA LEU A 9 -11.54 4.89 -11.16
C LEU A 9 -10.25 4.93 -11.99
N LYS A 10 -10.11 3.93 -12.88
CA LYS A 10 -9.09 3.98 -13.93
C LYS A 10 -9.16 5.33 -14.62
N SER A 11 -7.99 5.91 -14.91
CA SER A 11 -7.89 7.10 -15.76
C SER A 11 -8.70 6.86 -17.03
N ASN A 12 -9.79 7.58 -17.18
CA ASN A 12 -10.55 7.51 -18.41
C ASN A 12 -9.65 7.97 -19.55
N ARG A 13 -9.62 7.19 -20.62
CA ARG A 13 -8.89 7.51 -21.86
C ARG A 13 -9.34 8.83 -22.52
N LEU A 14 -10.36 9.49 -21.99
CA LEU A 14 -11.06 10.64 -22.58
C LEU A 14 -11.05 11.87 -21.64
N GLY A 15 -9.93 12.20 -21.00
CA GLY A 15 -9.83 13.44 -20.24
C GLY A 15 -9.13 13.34 -18.90
N GLU A 16 -9.24 14.40 -18.12
CA GLU A 16 -8.68 14.47 -16.77
C GLU A 16 -9.30 13.41 -15.85
N SER A 17 -8.46 12.64 -15.15
CA SER A 17 -8.93 11.58 -14.24
C SER A 17 -9.79 12.17 -13.12
N ALA A 18 -10.72 11.36 -12.58
CA ALA A 18 -11.53 11.76 -11.43
C ALA A 18 -10.66 12.16 -10.22
N ALA A 19 -9.54 11.49 -10.02
CA ALA A 19 -8.56 11.81 -8.99
C ALA A 19 -7.93 13.21 -9.22
N ALA A 20 -7.58 13.56 -10.46
CA ALA A 20 -7.05 14.89 -10.76
C ALA A 20 -8.08 16.01 -10.55
N LYS A 21 -9.34 15.77 -10.91
CA LYS A 21 -10.45 16.71 -10.63
C LYS A 21 -10.66 16.90 -9.13
N LEU A 22 -10.62 15.81 -8.36
CA LEU A 22 -10.75 15.87 -6.92
C LEU A 22 -9.59 16.64 -6.29
N MET A 23 -8.35 16.39 -6.72
CA MET A 23 -7.17 17.12 -6.26
C MET A 23 -7.28 18.63 -6.46
N LYS A 24 -7.78 19.07 -7.63
CA LYS A 24 -8.02 20.50 -7.89
C LYS A 24 -9.07 21.08 -6.95
N LYS A 25 -10.15 20.33 -6.69
CA LYS A 25 -11.19 20.72 -5.75
C LYS A 25 -10.66 20.81 -4.32
N ASP A 26 -9.87 19.83 -3.91
CA ASP A 26 -9.29 19.81 -2.56
C ASP A 26 -8.28 20.95 -2.36
N LYS A 27 -7.44 21.24 -3.34
CA LYS A 27 -6.55 22.40 -3.32
C LYS A 27 -7.32 23.74 -3.23
N PHE A 28 -8.48 23.81 -3.87
CA PHE A 28 -9.35 24.99 -3.78
C PHE A 28 -10.02 25.12 -2.42
N LEU A 29 -10.56 24.03 -1.88
CA LEU A 29 -11.28 24.02 -0.59
C LEU A 29 -10.34 24.11 0.60
N TYR A 30 -9.12 23.59 0.48
CA TYR A 30 -8.13 23.51 1.56
C TYR A 30 -6.78 24.06 1.11
N PRO A 31 -6.68 25.38 0.88
CA PRO A 31 -5.49 25.98 0.27
C PRO A 31 -4.22 25.87 1.14
N ASN A 32 -4.39 25.63 2.44
CA ASN A 32 -3.27 25.47 3.39
C ASN A 32 -2.96 24.00 3.71
N ALA A 33 -3.65 23.04 3.08
CA ALA A 33 -3.36 21.63 3.26
C ALA A 33 -2.15 21.22 2.40
N ASP A 34 -1.32 20.33 2.94
CA ASP A 34 -0.23 19.71 2.20
C ASP A 34 -0.81 18.66 1.23
N ILE A 35 -1.12 19.12 0.03
CA ILE A 35 -1.70 18.29 -1.03
C ILE A 35 -0.64 18.06 -2.11
N TYR A 36 -0.32 16.79 -2.38
CA TYR A 36 0.63 16.41 -3.41
C TYR A 36 0.27 16.98 -4.79
N ASP A 37 1.27 17.25 -5.60
CA ASP A 37 1.09 17.71 -6.99
C ASP A 37 0.62 16.62 -7.95
N LEU A 38 0.61 15.36 -7.51
CA LEU A 38 0.06 14.23 -8.22
C LEU A 38 -1.22 13.73 -7.54
N PRO A 39 -2.19 13.19 -8.29
CA PRO A 39 -3.45 12.68 -7.73
C PRO A 39 -3.24 11.32 -7.05
N LEU A 40 -2.61 11.31 -5.89
CA LEU A 40 -2.22 10.12 -5.12
C LEU A 40 -3.32 9.61 -4.16
N TYR A 41 -4.56 9.65 -4.58
CA TYR A 41 -5.68 9.12 -3.79
C TYR A 41 -5.63 7.60 -3.71
N GLY A 42 -5.70 7.08 -2.50
CA GLY A 42 -5.67 5.65 -2.19
C GLY A 42 -6.93 5.18 -1.44
N ASN A 43 -6.98 3.89 -1.18
CA ASN A 43 -8.05 3.25 -0.38
C ASN A 43 -7.64 3.00 1.08
N GLN A 44 -6.51 3.50 1.50
CA GLN A 44 -6.05 3.39 2.89
C GLN A 44 -6.51 4.62 3.68
N PHE A 45 -6.94 4.40 4.94
CA PHE A 45 -7.33 5.50 5.84
C PHE A 45 -6.17 6.43 6.14
N ILE A 46 -4.96 5.88 6.25
CA ILE A 46 -3.71 6.64 6.25
C ILE A 46 -3.01 6.38 4.92
N PRO A 47 -2.70 7.41 4.13
CA PRO A 47 -1.90 7.24 2.91
C PRO A 47 -0.60 6.50 3.17
N LEU A 48 -0.18 5.63 2.25
CA LEU A 48 0.97 4.74 2.45
C LEU A 48 2.31 5.49 2.55
N GLY A 49 2.39 6.72 2.06
CA GLY A 49 3.57 7.59 2.18
C GLY A 49 3.64 8.44 3.44
N ILE A 50 2.67 8.33 4.35
CA ILE A 50 2.71 9.04 5.64
C ILE A 50 3.53 8.23 6.63
N LYS A 51 4.54 8.88 7.22
CA LYS A 51 5.37 8.27 8.25
C LYS A 51 4.54 8.06 9.52
N THR A 52 4.32 6.81 9.87
CA THR A 52 3.57 6.40 11.06
C THR A 52 3.91 4.94 11.36
N THR A 53 3.75 4.53 12.60
CA THR A 53 3.99 3.15 13.01
C THR A 53 2.89 2.21 12.49
N LEU A 54 3.20 0.92 12.40
CA LEU A 54 2.19 -0.08 12.05
C LEU A 54 1.05 -0.10 13.08
N GLN A 55 1.37 0.06 14.36
CA GLN A 55 0.41 0.10 15.46
C GLN A 55 -0.58 1.26 15.31
N GLU A 56 -0.10 2.45 14.93
CA GLU A 56 -0.99 3.60 14.67
C GLU A 56 -1.89 3.34 13.46
N ARG A 57 -1.35 2.74 12.38
CA ARG A 57 -2.15 2.36 11.21
C ARG A 57 -3.25 1.35 11.56
N VAL A 58 -2.92 0.35 12.38
CA VAL A 58 -3.86 -0.66 12.86
C VAL A 58 -4.98 -0.01 13.69
N LYS A 59 -4.62 0.84 14.67
CA LYS A 59 -5.60 1.55 15.51
C LYS A 59 -6.56 2.42 14.70
N ILE A 60 -6.04 3.15 13.73
CA ILE A 60 -6.87 4.00 12.86
C ILE A 60 -7.75 3.15 11.95
N ALA A 61 -7.21 2.08 11.36
CA ALA A 61 -8.00 1.16 10.55
C ALA A 61 -9.14 0.54 11.36
N ALA A 62 -8.87 0.06 12.58
CA ALA A 62 -9.86 -0.49 13.49
C ALA A 62 -10.98 0.51 13.83
N ALA A 63 -10.60 1.78 14.12
CA ALA A 63 -11.57 2.83 14.45
C ALA A 63 -12.56 3.11 13.31
N PHE A 64 -12.16 2.93 12.06
CA PHE A 64 -13.01 3.17 10.89
C PHE A 64 -13.69 1.91 10.34
N ASP A 65 -13.18 0.73 10.63
CA ASP A 65 -13.65 -0.53 10.04
C ASP A 65 -15.13 -0.80 10.32
N SER A 66 -15.57 -0.51 11.53
CA SER A 66 -16.98 -0.66 11.94
C SER A 66 -17.96 0.24 11.18
N TYR A 67 -17.49 1.30 10.54
CA TYR A 67 -18.31 2.21 9.73
C TYR A 67 -18.32 1.84 8.24
N CYS A 68 -17.58 0.80 7.85
CA CYS A 68 -17.42 0.42 6.45
C CYS A 68 -18.36 -0.72 6.08
N ASN A 69 -19.59 -0.41 5.63
CA ASN A 69 -20.59 -1.42 5.24
C ASN A 69 -20.15 -2.31 4.06
N GLY A 70 -19.23 -1.82 3.22
CA GLY A 70 -18.66 -2.56 2.09
C GLY A 70 -17.34 -3.26 2.41
N GLY A 71 -16.90 -3.22 3.67
CA GLY A 71 -15.60 -3.67 4.11
C GLY A 71 -14.48 -2.66 3.84
N SER A 72 -13.38 -2.85 4.51
CA SER A 72 -12.13 -2.13 4.30
C SER A 72 -10.97 -3.12 4.25
N ILE A 73 -9.82 -2.70 3.73
CA ILE A 73 -8.60 -3.51 3.77
C ILE A 73 -7.45 -2.66 4.32
N LEU A 74 -6.80 -3.16 5.36
CA LEU A 74 -5.55 -2.60 5.84
C LEU A 74 -4.39 -3.29 5.10
N HIS A 75 -3.59 -2.52 4.37
CA HIS A 75 -2.29 -3.00 3.88
C HIS A 75 -1.21 -2.70 4.91
N ALA A 76 -0.77 -3.72 5.60
CA ALA A 76 0.38 -3.66 6.50
C ALA A 76 1.66 -3.80 5.67
N ASN A 77 2.27 -2.67 5.28
CA ASN A 77 3.54 -2.68 4.59
C ASN A 77 4.66 -3.01 5.57
N ILE A 78 5.35 -4.11 5.38
CA ILE A 78 6.48 -4.55 6.20
C ILE A 78 7.75 -4.66 5.35
N GLU A 79 8.88 -4.27 5.93
CA GLU A 79 10.17 -4.21 5.22
C GLU A 79 10.67 -5.58 4.75
N ALA A 80 10.43 -6.61 5.56
CA ALA A 80 10.90 -7.97 5.32
C ALA A 80 9.79 -8.98 5.65
N PRO A 81 9.88 -10.22 5.15
CA PRO A 81 9.02 -11.30 5.61
C PRO A 81 9.26 -11.59 7.10
N PHE A 82 8.27 -12.19 7.75
CA PHE A 82 8.42 -12.67 9.12
C PHE A 82 9.51 -13.72 9.22
N ASN A 83 10.26 -13.69 10.31
CA ASN A 83 11.38 -14.61 10.54
C ASN A 83 10.93 -16.04 10.85
N ASN A 84 9.75 -16.18 11.46
CA ASN A 84 9.18 -17.48 11.84
C ASN A 84 7.65 -17.39 11.92
N PHE A 85 7.03 -18.53 12.16
CA PHE A 85 5.58 -18.65 12.27
C PHE A 85 5.02 -17.89 13.48
N GLU A 86 5.69 -17.96 14.62
CA GLU A 86 5.26 -17.34 15.87
C GLU A 86 5.14 -15.82 15.69
N GLN A 87 6.13 -15.18 15.10
CA GLN A 87 6.11 -13.74 14.82
C GLN A 87 4.94 -13.36 13.89
N ALA A 88 4.71 -14.15 12.84
CA ALA A 88 3.58 -13.93 11.95
C ALA A 88 2.23 -14.11 12.67
N TRP A 89 2.14 -15.12 13.54
CA TRP A 89 0.96 -15.44 14.32
C TRP A 89 0.62 -14.34 15.31
N ASP A 90 1.60 -13.87 16.06
CA ASP A 90 1.44 -12.78 17.04
C ASP A 90 0.96 -11.49 16.35
N MET A 91 1.51 -11.17 15.18
CA MET A 91 1.08 -9.99 14.42
C MET A 91 -0.35 -10.13 13.90
N VAL A 92 -0.75 -11.31 13.41
CA VAL A 92 -2.12 -11.60 12.99
C VAL A 92 -3.09 -11.40 14.16
N HIS A 93 -2.77 -11.98 15.32
CA HIS A 93 -3.59 -11.81 16.52
C HIS A 93 -3.67 -10.36 16.98
N TYR A 94 -2.53 -9.68 17.03
CA TYR A 94 -2.50 -8.27 17.39
C TYR A 94 -3.46 -7.44 16.52
N ILE A 95 -3.41 -7.60 15.20
CA ILE A 95 -4.26 -6.83 14.27
C ILE A 95 -5.74 -7.21 14.45
N ALA A 96 -6.03 -8.51 14.58
CA ALA A 96 -7.39 -9.01 14.78
C ALA A 96 -7.99 -8.53 16.10
N ASP A 97 -7.24 -8.56 17.19
CA ASP A 97 -7.65 -8.13 18.52
C ASP A 97 -7.94 -6.62 18.60
N GLN A 98 -7.33 -5.81 17.70
CA GLN A 98 -7.69 -4.40 17.56
C GLN A 98 -9.03 -4.19 16.82
N GLY A 99 -9.64 -5.23 16.25
CA GLY A 99 -10.93 -5.17 15.54
C GLY A 99 -10.83 -4.89 14.05
N VAL A 100 -9.66 -5.06 13.43
CA VAL A 100 -9.51 -4.99 11.97
C VAL A 100 -9.98 -6.31 11.36
N THR A 101 -11.04 -6.25 10.54
CA THR A 101 -11.69 -7.45 9.99
C THR A 101 -11.00 -8.00 8.75
N TYR A 102 -10.35 -7.14 7.96
CA TYR A 102 -9.64 -7.56 6.76
C TYR A 102 -8.32 -6.81 6.59
N PHE A 103 -7.24 -7.54 6.53
CA PHE A 103 -5.90 -6.99 6.35
C PHE A 103 -5.02 -7.91 5.51
N ALA A 104 -3.94 -7.37 4.96
CA ALA A 104 -2.95 -8.14 4.23
C ALA A 104 -1.56 -7.58 4.47
N PHE A 105 -0.61 -8.46 4.76
CA PHE A 105 0.80 -8.09 4.77
C PHE A 105 1.28 -7.86 3.34
N ASN A 106 2.03 -6.81 3.16
CA ASN A 106 2.62 -6.43 1.90
C ASN A 106 4.13 -6.27 2.07
N THR A 107 4.88 -7.10 1.36
CA THR A 107 6.34 -7.05 1.31
C THR A 107 6.78 -6.74 -0.11
N LYS A 108 8.05 -6.37 -0.27
CA LYS A 108 8.70 -6.31 -1.58
C LYS A 108 9.21 -7.69 -1.93
N ILE A 109 8.66 -8.29 -2.98
CA ILE A 109 9.16 -9.56 -3.52
C ILE A 109 9.95 -9.24 -4.78
N GLN A 110 11.22 -9.63 -4.83
CA GLN A 110 12.07 -9.48 -6.00
C GLN A 110 11.88 -10.64 -6.96
N ALA A 111 12.08 -10.37 -8.26
CA ALA A 111 12.14 -11.40 -9.27
C ALA A 111 13.25 -11.12 -10.27
N CYS A 112 13.96 -12.17 -10.69
CA CYS A 112 14.97 -12.12 -11.75
C CYS A 112 14.35 -12.25 -13.14
N ALA A 113 15.15 -12.09 -14.18
CA ALA A 113 14.72 -12.25 -15.58
C ALA A 113 14.14 -13.64 -15.92
N LYS A 114 14.45 -14.65 -15.12
CA LYS A 114 13.88 -16.01 -15.23
C LYS A 114 12.60 -16.21 -14.40
N ASN A 115 12.04 -15.12 -13.83
CA ASN A 115 10.84 -15.13 -12.98
C ASN A 115 10.97 -15.96 -11.70
N HIS A 116 12.17 -16.19 -11.18
CA HIS A 116 12.33 -16.72 -9.83
C HIS A 116 12.00 -15.61 -8.83
N ALA A 117 11.05 -15.86 -7.93
CA ALA A 117 10.68 -14.95 -6.86
C ALA A 117 11.57 -15.21 -5.64
N PHE A 118 12.08 -14.13 -5.01
CA PHE A 118 12.99 -14.22 -3.86
C PHE A 118 12.98 -12.93 -3.05
N TYR A 119 13.69 -12.94 -1.93
CA TYR A 119 14.00 -11.75 -1.14
C TYR A 119 15.51 -11.50 -1.19
N GLY A 120 15.90 -10.24 -1.44
CA GLY A 120 17.28 -9.81 -1.50
C GLY A 120 17.71 -9.28 -2.88
N ASP A 121 18.99 -9.04 -3.05
CA ASP A 121 19.53 -8.34 -4.22
C ASP A 121 19.95 -9.27 -5.37
N VAL A 122 20.13 -10.55 -5.07
CA VAL A 122 20.60 -11.55 -6.03
C VAL A 122 19.74 -12.81 -5.92
N CYS A 123 19.31 -13.32 -7.05
CA CYS A 123 18.50 -14.54 -7.12
C CYS A 123 19.27 -15.75 -6.58
N PRO A 124 18.82 -16.42 -5.51
CA PRO A 124 19.51 -17.57 -4.94
C PRO A 124 19.46 -18.82 -5.83
N ILE A 125 18.59 -18.85 -6.84
CA ILE A 125 18.43 -20.01 -7.73
C ILE A 125 19.34 -19.93 -8.94
N CYS A 126 19.51 -18.72 -9.52
CA CYS A 126 20.27 -18.59 -10.78
C CYS A 126 21.40 -17.56 -10.74
N GLY A 127 21.63 -16.89 -9.60
CA GLY A 127 22.66 -15.85 -9.44
C GLY A 127 22.37 -14.56 -10.22
N GLY A 128 21.21 -14.44 -10.85
CA GLY A 128 20.86 -13.25 -11.65
C GLY A 128 20.45 -12.06 -10.77
N PRO A 129 20.59 -10.81 -11.30
CA PRO A 129 20.17 -9.62 -10.59
C PRO A 129 18.62 -9.50 -10.53
N VAL A 130 18.15 -8.57 -9.71
CA VAL A 130 16.73 -8.18 -9.67
C VAL A 130 16.34 -7.55 -10.99
N GLU A 131 15.34 -8.10 -11.65
CA GLU A 131 14.71 -7.54 -12.86
C GLU A 131 13.53 -6.63 -12.52
N THR A 132 12.73 -7.04 -11.54
CA THR A 132 11.57 -6.27 -11.07
C THR A 132 11.22 -6.62 -9.63
N GLU A 133 10.49 -5.72 -9.00
CA GLU A 133 9.87 -5.95 -7.70
C GLU A 133 8.36 -6.12 -7.89
N TYR A 134 7.76 -6.91 -7.01
CA TYR A 134 6.32 -7.08 -6.89
C TYR A 134 5.86 -6.53 -5.55
N THR A 135 4.79 -5.76 -5.55
CA THR A 135 4.09 -5.34 -4.34
C THR A 135 2.58 -5.32 -4.57
N ARG A 136 1.82 -5.24 -3.49
CA ARG A 136 0.35 -5.15 -3.59
C ARG A 136 -0.08 -3.73 -3.97
N ILE A 137 -1.10 -3.63 -4.83
CA ILE A 137 -1.81 -2.39 -5.12
C ILE A 137 -3.12 -2.35 -4.34
N VAL A 138 -3.99 -3.33 -4.54
CA VAL A 138 -5.31 -3.44 -3.88
C VAL A 138 -5.44 -4.77 -3.14
N GLY A 139 -4.83 -5.82 -3.57
CA GLY A 139 -4.88 -7.15 -2.96
C GLY A 139 -3.96 -8.10 -3.67
N PHE A 140 -3.54 -7.74 -4.88
CA PHE A 140 -2.71 -8.60 -5.73
C PHE A 140 -1.28 -8.07 -5.81
N TYR A 141 -0.33 -8.98 -5.83
CA TYR A 141 1.04 -8.66 -6.17
C TYR A 141 1.13 -8.31 -7.66
N THR A 142 1.68 -7.14 -7.95
CA THR A 142 1.81 -6.62 -9.32
C THR A 142 3.23 -6.12 -9.52
N PRO A 143 3.87 -6.39 -10.68
CA PRO A 143 5.22 -5.92 -10.94
C PRO A 143 5.25 -4.39 -10.98
N VAL A 144 6.15 -3.78 -10.20
CA VAL A 144 6.29 -2.32 -10.08
C VAL A 144 6.60 -1.66 -11.44
N ARG A 145 7.29 -2.38 -12.35
CA ARG A 145 7.56 -1.89 -13.71
C ARG A 145 6.29 -1.55 -14.50
N THR A 146 5.17 -2.21 -14.21
CA THR A 146 3.88 -2.01 -14.91
C THR A 146 3.01 -0.92 -14.29
N TYR A 147 3.46 -0.29 -13.21
CA TYR A 147 2.71 0.77 -12.54
C TYR A 147 2.59 2.00 -13.43
N SER A 148 1.46 2.72 -13.34
CA SER A 148 1.32 4.06 -13.90
C SER A 148 2.34 5.03 -13.26
N LYS A 149 2.53 6.19 -13.89
CA LYS A 149 3.43 7.23 -13.38
C LYS A 149 3.08 7.63 -11.93
N GLU A 150 1.80 7.84 -11.67
CA GLU A 150 1.28 8.22 -10.35
C GLU A 150 1.50 7.10 -9.32
N ARG A 151 1.27 5.85 -9.73
CA ARG A 151 1.47 4.70 -8.86
C ARG A 151 2.95 4.43 -8.57
N LYS A 152 3.85 4.70 -9.52
CA LYS A 152 5.30 4.64 -9.26
C LYS A 152 5.73 5.71 -8.26
N ALA A 153 5.21 6.93 -8.38
CA ALA A 153 5.47 8.00 -7.43
C ALA A 153 4.95 7.64 -6.02
N GLU A 154 3.73 7.12 -5.92
CA GLU A 154 3.19 6.64 -4.64
C GLU A 154 4.03 5.49 -4.05
N TYR A 155 4.47 4.54 -4.88
CA TYR A 155 5.32 3.44 -4.44
C TYR A 155 6.64 3.91 -3.84
N GLN A 156 7.28 4.91 -4.45
CA GLN A 156 8.53 5.48 -3.94
C GLN A 156 8.37 6.22 -2.60
N MET A 157 7.16 6.69 -2.32
CA MET A 157 6.83 7.40 -1.08
C MET A 157 6.34 6.47 0.03
N ARG A 158 6.15 5.16 -0.25
CA ARG A 158 5.64 4.21 0.75
C ARG A 158 6.58 4.07 1.93
N GLU A 159 6.01 4.17 3.10
CA GLU A 159 6.66 3.79 4.34
C GLU A 159 6.50 2.29 4.58
N TRP A 160 7.57 1.67 5.05
CA TRP A 160 7.64 0.24 5.33
C TRP A 160 8.00 0.07 6.79
N ALA A 161 7.16 -0.63 7.53
CA ALA A 161 7.39 -0.85 8.95
C ALA A 161 8.39 -1.99 9.19
N PRO A 162 9.32 -1.84 10.12
CA PRO A 162 10.14 -2.96 10.55
C PRO A 162 9.28 -4.04 11.20
N VAL A 163 9.68 -5.29 11.05
CA VAL A 163 8.91 -6.45 11.55
C VAL A 163 9.15 -6.69 13.04
N ASN A 164 10.20 -6.07 13.61
CA ASN A 164 10.69 -6.33 14.97
C ASN A 164 10.38 -5.19 15.97
N GLU A 165 9.50 -4.27 15.64
CA GLU A 165 9.06 -3.20 16.55
C GLU A 165 7.69 -3.47 17.18
#